data_d5a9d1e76df21a4561555c17d61a6b63
#
_entry.id   d5a9d1e76df21a4561555c17d61a6b63
#
_cell.length_a   1.000
_cell.length_b   1.000
_cell.length_c   1.000
_cell.angle_alpha   90.00
_cell.angle_beta   90.00
_cell.angle_gamma   90.00
#
_symmetry.space_group_name_H-M   'P 1'
#
loop_
_entity.id
_entity.type
_entity.pdbx_description
1 polymer ?
#
loop_
_entity_poly.entity_id
_entity_poly.type
_entity_poly.pdbx_seq_one_letter_code
_entity_poly.pdbx_strand_id
1 'polypeptide(L)'
;TKSRMFYHSGAYRQAVESYAEIQKEMKGNARFMFEYGHALHKLHEPELSNKVLKEALKVSGDPMILNIIGKNEQDMKHYDSAEYWFMRAVHRLPGRIYPYYLLANLYADPFFYRCDKLERMVQTVLEKEPKVQSTAIKQMRRKARELLKKVPEN
;
A
#
# COMPACT_ATOMS: atom_id res chain seq x y z
N THR A 1 -1.57 24.55 2.05
CA THR A 1 -3.03 24.55 2.21
C THR A 1 -3.46 23.87 3.52
N LYS A 2 -4.65 24.17 3.98
CA LYS A 2 -5.25 23.60 5.18
C LYS A 2 -5.32 22.07 5.10
N SER A 3 -5.73 21.54 3.96
CA SER A 3 -5.82 20.08 3.75
C SER A 3 -4.49 19.39 3.93
N ARG A 4 -3.43 19.96 3.35
CA ARG A 4 -2.09 19.40 3.43
C ARG A 4 -1.52 19.47 4.84
N MET A 5 -1.83 20.53 5.57
CA MET A 5 -1.42 20.64 6.98
C MET A 5 -2.00 19.50 7.80
N PHE A 6 -3.28 19.23 7.66
CA PHE A 6 -3.93 18.12 8.34
C PHE A 6 -3.34 16.78 7.92
N TYR A 7 -3.11 16.60 6.62
CA TYR A 7 -2.52 15.36 6.10
C TYR A 7 -1.14 15.09 6.68
N HIS A 8 -0.25 16.06 6.61
CA HIS A 8 1.13 15.88 7.09
C HIS A 8 1.24 15.77 8.62
N SER A 9 0.27 16.28 9.35
CA SER A 9 0.23 16.14 10.81
C SER A 9 -0.44 14.83 11.26
N GLY A 10 -0.94 14.03 10.32
CA GLY A 10 -1.64 12.79 10.65
C GLY A 10 -3.10 12.96 11.06
N ALA A 11 -3.64 14.17 10.94
CA ALA A 11 -5.04 14.46 11.23
C ALA A 11 -5.92 14.07 10.02
N TYR A 12 -6.00 12.76 9.75
CA TYR A 12 -6.58 12.25 8.51
C TYR A 12 -8.08 12.53 8.36
N ARG A 13 -8.83 12.54 9.46
CA ARG A 13 -10.26 12.87 9.39
C ARG A 13 -10.48 14.29 8.91
N GLN A 14 -9.76 15.25 9.52
CA GLN A 14 -9.82 16.66 9.11
C GLN A 14 -9.30 16.83 7.69
N ALA A 15 -8.24 16.10 7.33
CA ALA A 15 -7.71 16.13 5.98
C ALA A 15 -8.76 15.68 4.96
N VAL A 16 -9.42 14.55 5.21
CA VAL A 16 -10.45 14.01 4.31
C VAL A 16 -11.62 15.00 4.15
N GLU A 17 -12.10 15.57 5.25
CA GLU A 17 -13.18 16.56 5.20
C GLU A 17 -12.79 17.77 4.34
N SER A 18 -11.56 18.27 4.52
CA SER A 18 -11.04 19.40 3.77
C SER A 18 -10.82 19.06 2.30
N TYR A 19 -10.27 17.89 1.99
CA TYR A 19 -10.10 17.45 0.60
C TYR A 19 -11.44 17.28 -0.11
N ALA A 20 -12.45 16.75 0.58
CA ALA A 20 -13.77 16.55 0.01
C ALA A 20 -14.40 17.88 -0.45
N GLU A 21 -14.17 18.96 0.29
CA GLU A 21 -14.70 20.28 -0.04
C GLU A 21 -14.16 20.84 -1.36
N ILE A 22 -12.90 20.53 -1.69
CA ILE A 22 -12.22 21.09 -2.87
C ILE A 22 -11.99 20.04 -3.97
N GLN A 23 -12.59 18.87 -3.86
CA GLN A 23 -12.36 17.74 -4.76
C GLN A 23 -12.61 18.08 -6.22
N LYS A 24 -13.71 18.79 -6.52
CA LYS A 24 -14.07 19.13 -7.90
C LYS A 24 -13.05 20.05 -8.55
N GLU A 25 -12.54 21.01 -7.79
CA GLU A 25 -11.56 21.99 -8.27
C GLU A 25 -10.19 21.37 -8.50
N MET A 26 -9.87 20.30 -7.77
CA MET A 26 -8.57 19.65 -7.78
C MET A 26 -8.51 18.40 -8.66
N LYS A 27 -9.57 18.14 -9.41
CA LYS A 27 -9.62 16.99 -10.32
C LYS A 27 -8.46 17.06 -11.31
N GLY A 28 -7.71 15.96 -11.43
CA GLY A 28 -6.52 15.92 -12.28
C GLY A 28 -5.23 16.32 -11.62
N ASN A 29 -5.28 16.85 -10.38
CA ASN A 29 -4.06 17.12 -9.63
C ASN A 29 -3.58 15.83 -8.96
N ALA A 30 -2.45 15.29 -9.44
CA ALA A 30 -1.94 14.00 -9.00
C ALA A 30 -1.64 13.95 -7.50
N ARG A 31 -0.98 15.00 -6.97
CA ARG A 31 -0.63 15.04 -5.55
C ARG A 31 -1.86 15.10 -4.65
N PHE A 32 -2.83 15.93 -5.02
CA PHE A 32 -4.08 16.05 -4.30
C PHE A 32 -4.79 14.69 -4.21
N MET A 33 -4.93 14.02 -5.34
CA MET A 33 -5.62 12.73 -5.43
C MET A 33 -4.90 11.66 -4.62
N PHE A 34 -3.55 11.65 -4.66
CA PHE A 34 -2.77 10.71 -3.87
C PHE A 34 -2.98 10.93 -2.38
N GLU A 35 -2.84 12.18 -1.92
CA GLU A 35 -2.96 12.51 -0.49
C GLU A 35 -4.37 12.24 0.02
N TYR A 36 -5.38 12.57 -0.75
CA TYR A 36 -6.77 12.30 -0.42
C TYR A 36 -7.03 10.79 -0.33
N GLY A 37 -6.62 10.05 -1.35
CA GLY A 37 -6.78 8.59 -1.36
C GLY A 37 -6.04 7.92 -0.22
N HIS A 38 -4.82 8.38 0.09
CA HIS A 38 -4.03 7.85 1.19
C HIS A 38 -4.69 8.14 2.55
N ALA A 39 -5.20 9.36 2.74
CA ALA A 39 -5.91 9.72 3.97
C ALA A 39 -7.16 8.86 4.17
N LEU A 40 -7.90 8.59 3.10
CA LEU A 40 -9.06 7.69 3.14
C LEU A 40 -8.66 6.28 3.53
N HIS A 41 -7.53 5.79 3.00
CA HIS A 41 -6.97 4.49 3.40
C HIS A 41 -6.68 4.46 4.90
N LYS A 42 -6.05 5.52 5.42
CA LYS A 42 -5.73 5.62 6.85
C LYS A 42 -6.98 5.65 7.74
N LEU A 43 -8.09 6.14 7.23
CA LEU A 43 -9.37 6.14 7.94
C LEU A 43 -10.15 4.83 7.77
N HIS A 44 -9.56 3.83 7.14
CA HIS A 44 -10.23 2.54 6.88
C HIS A 44 -11.49 2.69 6.01
N GLU A 45 -11.37 3.53 4.96
CA GLU A 45 -12.39 3.73 3.93
C GLU A 45 -11.86 3.21 2.60
N PRO A 46 -11.69 1.86 2.46
CA PRO A 46 -10.98 1.32 1.30
C PRO A 46 -11.71 1.51 -0.03
N GLU A 47 -13.04 1.50 -0.04
CA GLU A 47 -13.80 1.67 -1.29
C GLU A 47 -13.64 3.08 -1.85
N LEU A 48 -13.81 4.09 -0.99
CA LEU A 48 -13.63 5.49 -1.38
C LEU A 48 -12.18 5.79 -1.73
N SER A 49 -11.24 5.24 -0.95
CA SER A 49 -9.82 5.38 -1.22
C SER A 49 -9.48 4.88 -2.61
N ASN A 50 -9.93 3.67 -2.96
CA ASN A 50 -9.65 3.09 -4.27
C ASN A 50 -10.29 3.89 -5.42
N LYS A 51 -11.47 4.44 -5.19
CA LYS A 51 -12.13 5.29 -6.20
C LYS A 51 -11.26 6.50 -6.53
N VAL A 52 -10.73 7.19 -5.52
CA VAL A 52 -9.86 8.34 -5.69
C VAL A 52 -8.51 7.93 -6.29
N LEU A 53 -7.91 6.85 -5.78
CA LEU A 53 -6.60 6.40 -6.23
C LEU A 53 -6.60 5.88 -7.66
N LYS A 54 -7.67 5.23 -8.12
CA LYS A 54 -7.79 4.81 -9.52
C LYS A 54 -7.87 6.02 -10.45
N GLU A 55 -8.51 7.09 -10.04
CA GLU A 55 -8.46 8.35 -10.78
C GLU A 55 -7.04 8.92 -10.80
N ALA A 56 -6.33 8.82 -9.67
CA ALA A 56 -4.94 9.27 -9.60
C ALA A 56 -4.03 8.52 -10.59
N LEU A 57 -4.29 7.24 -10.85
CA LEU A 57 -3.51 6.45 -11.81
C LEU A 57 -3.58 7.00 -13.23
N LYS A 58 -4.62 7.73 -13.58
CA LYS A 58 -4.77 8.33 -14.93
C LYS A 58 -3.78 9.47 -15.15
N VAL A 59 -3.25 10.06 -14.07
CA VAL A 59 -2.40 11.25 -14.13
C VAL A 59 -1.07 11.08 -13.40
N SER A 60 -0.81 9.94 -12.77
CA SER A 60 0.40 9.71 -11.99
C SER A 60 0.95 8.31 -12.23
N GLY A 61 2.28 8.22 -12.34
CA GLY A 61 2.98 6.95 -12.42
C GLY A 61 3.54 6.46 -11.10
N ASP A 62 3.20 7.10 -9.98
CA ASP A 62 3.75 6.75 -8.67
C ASP A 62 3.33 5.33 -8.25
N PRO A 63 4.29 4.39 -8.09
CA PRO A 63 3.96 3.01 -7.73
C PRO A 63 3.35 2.88 -6.33
N MET A 64 3.50 3.87 -5.44
CA MET A 64 2.84 3.85 -4.14
C MET A 64 1.32 3.81 -4.26
N ILE A 65 0.76 4.39 -5.34
CA ILE A 65 -0.68 4.32 -5.59
C ILE A 65 -1.11 2.86 -5.73
N LEU A 66 -0.34 2.07 -6.49
CA LEU A 66 -0.61 0.65 -6.69
C LEU A 66 -0.57 -0.13 -5.37
N ASN A 67 0.40 0.18 -4.52
CA ASN A 67 0.54 -0.44 -3.22
C ASN A 67 -0.67 -0.15 -2.32
N ILE A 68 -1.14 1.08 -2.29
CA ILE A 68 -2.28 1.45 -1.45
C ILE A 68 -3.57 0.79 -1.96
N ILE A 69 -3.77 0.78 -3.28
CA ILE A 69 -4.91 0.08 -3.88
C ILE A 69 -4.90 -1.40 -3.48
N GLY A 70 -3.75 -2.04 -3.58
CA GLY A 70 -3.61 -3.45 -3.18
C GLY A 70 -3.93 -3.66 -1.70
N LYS A 71 -3.44 -2.78 -0.83
CA LYS A 71 -3.74 -2.85 0.60
C LYS A 71 -5.24 -2.69 0.87
N ASN A 72 -5.90 -1.77 0.17
CA ASN A 72 -7.34 -1.60 0.29
C ASN A 72 -8.10 -2.86 -0.17
N GLU A 73 -7.65 -3.48 -1.26
CA GLU A 73 -8.27 -4.71 -1.75
C GLU A 73 -8.12 -5.83 -0.72
N GLN A 74 -6.96 -5.94 -0.09
CA GLN A 74 -6.76 -6.92 0.99
C GLN A 74 -7.66 -6.63 2.18
N ASP A 75 -7.81 -5.36 2.57
CA ASP A 75 -8.70 -4.95 3.65
C ASP A 75 -10.15 -5.34 3.37
N MET A 76 -10.56 -5.31 2.11
CA MET A 76 -11.88 -5.72 1.67
C MET A 76 -12.01 -7.24 1.43
N LYS A 77 -10.96 -8.00 1.73
CA LYS A 77 -10.91 -9.45 1.52
C LYS A 77 -10.91 -9.86 0.04
N HIS A 78 -10.51 -8.96 -0.85
CA HIS A 78 -10.34 -9.23 -2.27
C HIS A 78 -8.89 -9.66 -2.53
N TYR A 79 -8.55 -10.89 -2.12
CA TYR A 79 -7.14 -11.33 -2.08
C TYR A 79 -6.49 -11.45 -3.46
N ASP A 80 -7.20 -12.01 -4.45
CA ASP A 80 -6.66 -12.13 -5.81
C ASP A 80 -6.42 -10.75 -6.42
N SER A 81 -7.32 -9.81 -6.18
CA SER A 81 -7.17 -8.43 -6.63
C SER A 81 -5.98 -7.76 -5.95
N ALA A 82 -5.82 -7.95 -4.64
CA ALA A 82 -4.68 -7.41 -3.91
C ALA A 82 -3.36 -7.91 -4.51
N GLU A 83 -3.26 -9.21 -4.79
CA GLU A 83 -2.08 -9.79 -5.43
C GLU A 83 -1.79 -9.13 -6.77
N TYR A 84 -2.81 -8.92 -7.58
CA TYR A 84 -2.68 -8.27 -8.88
C TYR A 84 -2.07 -6.87 -8.76
N TRP A 85 -2.57 -6.06 -7.83
CA TRP A 85 -2.07 -4.69 -7.66
C TRP A 85 -0.65 -4.65 -7.10
N PHE A 86 -0.33 -5.51 -6.13
CA PHE A 86 1.03 -5.60 -5.61
C PHE A 86 2.02 -6.07 -6.67
N MET A 87 1.63 -7.03 -7.52
CA MET A 87 2.47 -7.47 -8.62
C MET A 87 2.70 -6.38 -9.65
N ARG A 88 1.71 -5.54 -9.93
CA ARG A 88 1.89 -4.37 -10.79
C ARG A 88 2.93 -3.41 -10.21
N ALA A 89 2.91 -3.21 -8.89
CA ALA A 89 3.91 -2.38 -8.23
C ALA A 89 5.32 -2.97 -8.36
N VAL A 90 5.45 -4.29 -8.19
CA VAL A 90 6.72 -4.99 -8.40
C VAL A 90 7.24 -4.78 -9.82
N HIS A 91 6.39 -4.95 -10.82
CA HIS A 91 6.79 -4.79 -12.22
C HIS A 91 7.13 -3.35 -12.56
N ARG A 92 6.49 -2.38 -11.94
CA ARG A 92 6.76 -0.96 -12.17
C ARG A 92 8.15 -0.56 -11.70
N LEU A 93 8.54 -0.99 -10.48
CA LEU A 93 9.86 -0.73 -9.91
C LEU A 93 10.39 -1.99 -9.20
N PRO A 94 11.00 -2.93 -9.97
CA PRO A 94 11.47 -4.21 -9.38
C PRO A 94 12.52 -4.04 -8.29
N GLY A 95 13.20 -2.89 -8.26
CA GLY A 95 14.23 -2.61 -7.26
C GLY A 95 13.70 -2.25 -5.87
N ARG A 96 12.42 -2.00 -5.72
CA ARG A 96 11.83 -1.59 -4.44
C ARG A 96 11.49 -2.80 -3.58
N ILE A 97 11.79 -2.71 -2.28
CA ILE A 97 11.56 -3.81 -1.34
C ILE A 97 10.10 -3.87 -0.88
N TYR A 98 9.46 -2.71 -0.70
CA TYR A 98 8.16 -2.61 -0.08
C TYR A 98 7.06 -3.48 -0.72
N PRO A 99 6.90 -3.53 -2.06
CA PRO A 99 5.86 -4.38 -2.66
C PRO A 99 6.06 -5.87 -2.35
N TYR A 100 7.30 -6.34 -2.28
CA TYR A 100 7.59 -7.73 -1.90
C TYR A 100 7.19 -8.01 -0.46
N TYR A 101 7.39 -7.03 0.43
CA TYR A 101 6.94 -7.14 1.81
C TYR A 101 5.41 -7.21 1.89
N LEU A 102 4.71 -6.40 1.10
CA LEU A 102 3.24 -6.42 1.04
C LEU A 102 2.72 -7.77 0.52
N LEU A 103 3.41 -8.34 -0.48
CA LEU A 103 3.07 -9.68 -0.98
C LEU A 103 3.32 -10.74 0.09
N ALA A 104 4.40 -10.63 0.86
CA ALA A 104 4.65 -11.55 1.96
C ALA A 104 3.51 -11.51 2.99
N ASN A 105 3.07 -10.32 3.37
CA ASN A 105 1.93 -10.18 4.26
C ASN A 105 0.66 -10.81 3.69
N LEU A 106 0.41 -10.62 2.40
CA LEU A 106 -0.74 -11.19 1.72
C LEU A 106 -0.71 -12.72 1.76
N TYR A 107 0.45 -13.31 1.44
CA TYR A 107 0.60 -14.77 1.43
C TYR A 107 0.60 -15.39 2.82
N ALA A 108 0.83 -14.58 3.86
CA ALA A 108 0.74 -15.02 5.26
C ALA A 108 -0.68 -14.90 5.82
N ASP A 109 -1.60 -14.22 5.11
CA ASP A 109 -2.98 -14.10 5.54
C ASP A 109 -3.62 -15.50 5.56
N PRO A 110 -4.24 -15.93 6.68
CA PRO A 110 -4.83 -17.28 6.77
C PRO A 110 -5.84 -17.62 5.68
N PHE A 111 -6.55 -16.61 5.17
CA PHE A 111 -7.54 -16.81 4.12
C PHE A 111 -6.95 -16.87 2.72
N PHE A 112 -5.63 -16.57 2.59
CA PHE A 112 -4.94 -16.59 1.30
C PHE A 112 -3.54 -17.17 1.43
N TYR A 113 -3.34 -18.09 2.36
CA TYR A 113 -2.02 -18.61 2.70
C TYR A 113 -1.39 -19.38 1.53
N ARG A 114 -0.16 -19.01 1.17
CA ARG A 114 0.64 -19.63 0.10
C ARG A 114 2.07 -19.79 0.60
N CYS A 115 2.37 -20.97 1.17
CA CYS A 115 3.64 -21.23 1.83
C CYS A 115 4.85 -20.94 0.95
N ASP A 116 4.90 -21.52 -0.26
CA ASP A 116 6.04 -21.35 -1.16
C ASP A 116 6.24 -19.90 -1.60
N LYS A 117 5.14 -19.21 -1.89
CA LYS A 117 5.18 -17.80 -2.29
C LYS A 117 5.60 -16.92 -1.12
N LEU A 118 5.13 -17.23 0.08
CA LEU A 118 5.51 -16.50 1.30
C LEU A 118 7.03 -16.60 1.51
N GLU A 119 7.58 -17.80 1.46
CA GLU A 119 9.02 -18.01 1.64
C GLU A 119 9.83 -17.23 0.62
N ARG A 120 9.42 -17.26 -0.65
CA ARG A 120 10.12 -16.51 -1.71
C ARG A 120 10.08 -15.02 -1.49
N MET A 121 8.92 -14.49 -1.07
CA MET A 121 8.79 -13.04 -0.84
C MET A 121 9.62 -12.61 0.37
N VAL A 122 9.60 -13.38 1.45
CA VAL A 122 10.41 -13.09 2.63
C VAL A 122 11.90 -13.10 2.25
N GLN A 123 12.34 -14.10 1.51
CA GLN A 123 13.73 -14.17 1.08
C GLN A 123 14.11 -12.96 0.24
N THR A 124 13.24 -12.53 -0.67
CA THR A 124 13.47 -11.33 -1.49
C THR A 124 13.62 -10.10 -0.62
N VAL A 125 12.74 -9.93 0.39
CA VAL A 125 12.81 -8.80 1.33
C VAL A 125 14.14 -8.80 2.09
N LEU A 126 14.64 -9.98 2.49
CA LEU A 126 15.86 -10.10 3.27
C LEU A 126 17.13 -9.89 2.45
N GLU A 127 17.13 -10.26 1.18
CA GLU A 127 18.33 -10.28 0.35
C GLU A 127 18.46 -9.10 -0.61
N LYS A 128 17.36 -8.45 -0.97
CA LYS A 128 17.38 -7.37 -1.95
C LYS A 128 18.12 -6.15 -1.41
N GLU A 129 19.06 -5.63 -2.20
CA GLU A 129 19.81 -4.44 -1.82
C GLU A 129 18.95 -3.20 -1.93
N PRO A 130 18.75 -2.43 -0.83
CA PRO A 130 18.01 -1.17 -0.91
C PRO A 130 18.89 -0.08 -1.50
N LYS A 131 18.28 0.91 -2.16
CA LYS A 131 19.02 2.08 -2.63
C LYS A 131 19.61 2.88 -1.46
N VAL A 132 18.87 2.94 -0.34
CA VAL A 132 19.30 3.63 0.89
C VAL A 132 18.94 2.75 2.06
N GLN A 133 19.89 2.48 2.94
CA GLN A 133 19.63 1.78 4.20
C GLN A 133 18.82 2.69 5.12
N SER A 134 17.78 2.14 5.75
CA SER A 134 16.93 2.90 6.66
C SER A 134 16.40 2.01 7.79
N THR A 135 15.93 2.66 8.85
CA THR A 135 15.25 1.96 9.94
C THR A 135 14.01 1.24 9.44
N ALA A 136 13.28 1.85 8.48
CA ALA A 136 12.09 1.24 7.90
C ALA A 136 12.40 -0.12 7.23
N ILE A 137 13.52 -0.22 6.52
CA ILE A 137 13.93 -1.47 5.88
C ILE A 137 14.30 -2.52 6.93
N LYS A 138 15.01 -2.13 7.99
CA LYS A 138 15.33 -3.04 9.08
C LYS A 138 14.08 -3.59 9.75
N GLN A 139 13.09 -2.73 9.97
CA GLN A 139 11.81 -3.13 10.55
C GLN A 139 11.04 -4.06 9.62
N MET A 140 11.00 -3.78 8.32
CA MET A 140 10.36 -4.67 7.34
C MET A 140 11.00 -6.06 7.34
N ARG A 141 12.32 -6.12 7.36
CA ARG A 141 13.05 -7.39 7.39
C ARG A 141 12.76 -8.19 8.64
N ARG A 142 12.70 -7.54 9.81
CA ARG A 142 12.33 -8.20 11.06
C ARG A 142 10.91 -8.76 10.99
N LYS A 143 9.96 -7.94 10.55
CA LYS A 143 8.56 -8.35 10.42
C LYS A 143 8.39 -9.47 9.40
N ALA A 144 9.15 -9.43 8.31
CA ALA A 144 9.10 -10.47 7.29
C ALA A 144 9.55 -11.82 7.87
N ARG A 145 10.64 -11.84 8.66
CA ARG A 145 11.09 -13.07 9.32
C ARG A 145 10.02 -13.64 10.24
N GLU A 146 9.30 -12.76 10.96
CA GLU A 146 8.24 -13.18 11.88
C GLU A 146 7.07 -13.84 11.14
N LEU A 147 6.79 -13.44 9.90
CA LEU A 147 5.72 -14.04 9.11
C LEU A 147 5.93 -15.53 8.86
N LEU A 148 7.17 -15.98 8.76
CA LEU A 148 7.49 -17.39 8.55
C LEU A 148 7.18 -18.25 9.77
N LYS A 149 7.08 -17.65 10.95
CA LYS A 149 6.79 -18.37 12.20
C LYS A 149 5.29 -18.59 12.42
N LYS A 150 4.44 -17.88 11.68
CA LYS A 150 3.00 -17.93 11.79
C LYS A 150 2.45 -18.87 10.72
N VAL A 151 2.50 -20.18 10.98
CA VAL A 151 1.91 -21.16 10.07
C VAL A 151 0.44 -21.35 10.45
N PRO A 152 -0.51 -21.14 9.52
CA PRO A 152 -1.92 -21.41 9.81
C PRO A 152 -2.14 -22.86 10.18
N GLU A 153 -2.93 -23.12 11.22
CA GLU A 153 -3.34 -24.46 11.57
C GLU A 153 -4.37 -24.95 10.54
N ASN A 154 -4.18 -26.17 10.09
CA ASN A 154 -5.11 -26.83 9.16
C ASN A 154 -6.36 -27.31 9.88
#